data_91448845c7e5d1f635e8bbdeb316c54a
#
_entry.id   91448845c7e5d1f635e8bbdeb316c54a
#
_cell.length_a   1.000
_cell.length_b   1.000
_cell.length_c   1.000
_cell.angle_alpha   90.00
_cell.angle_beta   90.00
_cell.angle_gamma   90.00
#
_symmetry.space_group_name_H-M   'P 1'
#
loop_
_entity.id
_entity.type
_entity.pdbx_description
1 polymer ?
#
loop_
_entity_poly.entity_id
_entity_poly.type
_entity_poly.pdbx_seq_one_letter_code
_entity_poly.pdbx_strand_id
1 'polypeptide(L)'
;LVINDIPEKVKHYKKGWSPNFFRENFHRNAISRALTDCSPNDLIIISDADEIPNLDILENIKINKLAIFSQNHFCYKINLLQDYNWLGSSICYKKYLKSPQWLRNKRFLRRGFLRKIFFKTQILKNGGWHFSYLKTPEDMAKKVKAYAHGEHADLGNIEFIKKNIEMNRLFVSPEDK
;
A
#
# COMPACT_ATOMS: atom_id res chain seq x y z
N LEU A 1 -12.23 12.49 8.16
CA LEU A 1 -13.10 11.39 8.54
C LEU A 1 -12.50 10.64 9.73
N VAL A 2 -13.16 10.70 10.90
CA VAL A 2 -12.77 9.92 12.09
C VAL A 2 -13.54 8.60 12.05
N ILE A 3 -12.85 7.49 12.26
CA ILE A 3 -13.42 6.14 12.28
C ILE A 3 -13.34 5.62 13.71
N ASN A 4 -14.45 5.62 14.39
CA ASN A 4 -14.61 5.19 15.79
C ASN A 4 -15.57 4.01 15.98
N ASP A 5 -16.07 3.46 14.88
CA ASP A 5 -17.07 2.40 14.83
C ASP A 5 -16.52 1.06 14.34
N ILE A 6 -15.22 0.81 14.62
CA ILE A 6 -14.61 -0.47 14.27
C ILE A 6 -15.22 -1.57 15.12
N PRO A 7 -15.79 -2.64 14.53
CA PRO A 7 -16.34 -3.73 15.29
C PRO A 7 -15.29 -4.42 16.17
N GLU A 8 -15.55 -4.56 17.46
CA GLU A 8 -14.65 -5.25 18.41
C GLU A 8 -14.51 -6.74 18.08
N LYS A 9 -15.61 -7.36 17.62
CA LYS A 9 -15.64 -8.78 17.25
C LYS A 9 -16.18 -8.92 15.84
N VAL A 10 -15.38 -9.51 14.96
CA VAL A 10 -15.83 -9.92 13.65
C VAL A 10 -16.23 -11.38 13.71
N LYS A 11 -17.50 -11.64 13.50
CA LYS A 11 -18.07 -12.99 13.57
C LYS A 11 -17.52 -13.98 12.52
N HIS A 12 -16.92 -13.47 11.43
CA HIS A 12 -16.42 -14.30 10.33
C HIS A 12 -15.13 -13.72 9.75
N TYR A 13 -13.98 -14.08 10.31
CA TYR A 13 -12.72 -13.93 9.59
C TYR A 13 -12.71 -14.94 8.42
N LYS A 14 -12.31 -14.48 7.23
CA LYS A 14 -11.85 -15.46 6.24
C LYS A 14 -10.73 -16.26 6.88
N LYS A 15 -10.79 -17.59 6.79
CA LYS A 15 -9.76 -18.49 7.31
C LYS A 15 -8.38 -17.97 6.87
N GLY A 16 -7.51 -17.67 7.83
CA GLY A 16 -6.15 -17.13 7.59
C GLY A 16 -6.00 -15.59 7.69
N TRP A 17 -7.06 -14.83 8.04
CA TRP A 17 -6.93 -13.39 8.25
C TRP A 17 -6.68 -13.06 9.72
N SER A 18 -5.65 -12.22 9.99
CA SER A 18 -5.41 -11.70 11.33
C SER A 18 -6.40 -10.58 11.70
N PRO A 19 -6.65 -10.33 13.01
CA PRO A 19 -7.45 -9.18 13.45
C PRO A 19 -6.95 -7.83 12.90
N ASN A 20 -5.63 -7.66 12.79
CA ASN A 20 -5.02 -6.45 12.26
C ASN A 20 -5.34 -6.24 10.78
N PHE A 21 -5.30 -7.32 9.99
CA PHE A 21 -5.67 -7.27 8.57
C PHE A 21 -7.13 -6.87 8.37
N PHE A 22 -8.02 -7.34 9.26
CA PHE A 22 -9.41 -6.92 9.24
C PHE A 22 -9.55 -5.42 9.52
N ARG A 23 -8.89 -4.91 10.58
CA ARG A 23 -8.91 -3.49 10.92
C ARG A 23 -8.41 -2.63 9.77
N GLU A 24 -7.32 -3.00 9.14
CA GLU A 24 -6.76 -2.31 7.97
C GLU A 24 -7.78 -2.23 6.83
N ASN A 25 -8.41 -3.37 6.50
CA ASN A 25 -9.45 -3.42 5.46
C ASN A 25 -10.67 -2.58 5.81
N PHE A 26 -11.10 -2.60 7.07
CA PHE A 26 -12.22 -1.79 7.55
C PHE A 26 -11.92 -0.31 7.43
N HIS A 27 -10.76 0.14 7.93
CA HIS A 27 -10.31 1.53 7.82
C HIS A 27 -10.25 2.00 6.38
N ARG A 28 -9.64 1.20 5.49
CA ARG A 28 -9.54 1.57 4.08
C ARG A 28 -10.91 1.63 3.41
N ASN A 29 -11.82 0.70 3.70
CA ASN A 29 -13.16 0.73 3.15
C ASN A 29 -14.02 1.88 3.69
N ALA A 30 -13.76 2.36 4.91
CA ALA A 30 -14.45 3.52 5.47
C ALA A 30 -14.19 4.82 4.69
N ILE A 31 -13.14 4.89 3.87
CA ILE A 31 -12.90 6.00 2.92
C ILE A 31 -14.12 6.22 2.02
N SER A 32 -14.90 5.16 1.71
CA SER A 32 -16.12 5.27 0.91
C SER A 32 -17.12 6.28 1.47
N ARG A 33 -17.11 6.51 2.77
CA ARG A 33 -18.00 7.46 3.46
C ARG A 33 -17.71 8.92 3.08
N ALA A 34 -16.47 9.20 2.66
CA ALA A 34 -16.04 10.53 2.19
C ALA A 34 -16.25 10.73 0.68
N LEU A 35 -16.78 9.74 -0.03
CA LEU A 35 -16.94 9.77 -1.49
C LEU A 35 -18.42 9.92 -1.91
N THR A 36 -19.30 10.38 -1.01
CA THR A 36 -20.73 10.54 -1.25
C THR A 36 -21.02 11.56 -2.32
N ASP A 37 -20.27 12.67 -2.30
CA ASP A 37 -20.48 13.83 -3.19
C ASP A 37 -19.70 13.73 -4.51
N CYS A 38 -18.98 12.62 -4.71
CA CYS A 38 -18.21 12.41 -5.94
C CYS A 38 -19.11 12.01 -7.11
N SER A 39 -18.91 12.68 -8.23
CA SER A 39 -19.57 12.35 -9.51
C SER A 39 -19.06 11.04 -10.11
N PRO A 40 -19.84 10.33 -10.92
CA PRO A 40 -19.43 9.04 -11.51
C PRO A 40 -18.13 9.12 -12.33
N ASN A 41 -17.81 10.28 -12.90
CA ASN A 41 -16.63 10.51 -13.71
C ASN A 41 -15.44 11.12 -12.95
N ASP A 42 -15.57 11.34 -11.64
CA ASP A 42 -14.45 11.80 -10.83
C ASP A 42 -13.41 10.68 -10.67
N LEU A 43 -12.15 11.08 -10.69
CA LEU A 43 -11.03 10.18 -10.46
C LEU A 43 -10.78 10.02 -8.95
N ILE A 44 -10.83 8.80 -8.47
CA ILE A 44 -10.58 8.44 -7.09
C ILE A 44 -9.21 7.80 -6.98
N ILE A 45 -8.35 8.38 -6.14
CA ILE A 45 -7.02 7.83 -5.84
C ILE A 45 -7.06 7.25 -4.42
N ILE A 46 -6.64 6.01 -4.28
CA ILE A 46 -6.41 5.35 -2.99
C ILE A 46 -4.91 5.16 -2.81
N SER A 47 -4.39 5.77 -1.77
CA SER A 47 -2.97 5.80 -1.42
C SER A 47 -2.79 5.45 0.05
N ASP A 48 -1.70 4.75 0.39
CA ASP A 48 -1.29 4.63 1.79
C ASP A 48 -0.57 5.93 2.22
N ALA A 49 -0.51 6.21 3.51
CA ALA A 49 -0.02 7.49 4.03
C ALA A 49 1.47 7.79 3.70
N ASP A 50 2.23 6.76 3.35
CA ASP A 50 3.64 6.83 2.98
C ASP A 50 3.86 6.73 1.45
N GLU A 51 2.79 6.81 0.65
CA GLU A 51 2.83 6.84 -0.81
C GLU A 51 2.38 8.22 -1.32
N ILE A 52 3.20 8.84 -2.14
CA ILE A 52 2.94 10.15 -2.75
C ILE A 52 2.82 9.96 -4.27
N PRO A 53 1.61 9.89 -4.83
CA PRO A 53 1.43 9.78 -6.27
C PRO A 53 1.85 11.08 -6.96
N ASN A 54 2.53 10.94 -8.10
CA ASN A 54 2.82 12.06 -8.99
C ASN A 54 1.59 12.36 -9.84
N LEU A 55 0.90 13.45 -9.55
CA LEU A 55 -0.34 13.82 -10.25
C LEU A 55 -0.09 14.49 -11.59
N ASP A 56 1.08 15.10 -11.83
CA ASP A 56 1.42 15.79 -13.06
C ASP A 56 1.34 14.87 -14.29
N ILE A 57 1.59 13.56 -14.08
CA ILE A 57 1.48 12.58 -15.15
C ILE A 57 0.06 12.40 -15.68
N LEU A 58 -0.96 12.77 -14.89
CA LEU A 58 -2.36 12.63 -15.29
C LEU A 58 -2.80 13.65 -16.33
N GLU A 59 -2.10 14.76 -16.48
CA GLU A 59 -2.38 15.78 -17.52
C GLU A 59 -2.24 15.20 -18.93
N ASN A 60 -1.31 14.24 -19.10
CA ASN A 60 -0.96 13.69 -20.40
C ASN A 60 -1.39 12.23 -20.60
N ILE A 61 -2.07 11.64 -19.62
CA ILE A 61 -2.42 10.22 -19.65
C ILE A 61 -3.91 10.02 -19.41
N LYS A 62 -4.57 9.42 -20.39
CA LYS A 62 -5.96 8.99 -20.25
C LYS A 62 -6.03 7.70 -19.42
N ILE A 63 -6.79 7.74 -18.34
CA ILE A 63 -7.10 6.54 -17.55
C ILE A 63 -8.24 5.79 -18.23
N ASN A 64 -8.05 4.52 -18.60
CA ASN A 64 -9.09 3.72 -19.25
C ASN A 64 -10.25 3.41 -18.30
N LYS A 65 -9.98 2.66 -17.22
CA LYS A 65 -10.94 2.34 -16.15
C LYS A 65 -10.30 2.51 -14.80
N LEU A 66 -9.13 1.91 -14.65
CA LEU A 66 -8.29 1.98 -13.47
C LEU A 66 -6.82 1.86 -13.86
N ALA A 67 -5.95 2.44 -13.03
CA ALA A 67 -4.50 2.33 -13.18
C ALA A 67 -3.81 2.23 -11.82
N ILE A 68 -2.53 1.85 -11.83
CA ILE A 68 -1.68 1.76 -10.65
C ILE A 68 -0.43 2.59 -10.92
N PHE A 69 -0.05 3.40 -9.94
CA PHE A 69 1.18 4.19 -9.99
C PHE A 69 2.38 3.30 -9.69
N SER A 70 3.35 3.28 -10.60
CA SER A 70 4.67 2.68 -10.38
C SER A 70 5.56 3.74 -9.77
N GLN A 71 5.86 3.60 -8.49
CA GLN A 71 6.54 4.58 -7.65
C GLN A 71 7.97 4.16 -7.33
N ASN A 72 8.84 5.14 -7.08
CA ASN A 72 10.16 4.90 -6.54
C ASN A 72 10.04 4.63 -5.05
N HIS A 73 10.54 3.49 -4.60
CA HIS A 73 10.49 3.08 -3.21
C HIS A 73 11.80 3.40 -2.50
N PHE A 74 11.72 4.25 -1.49
CA PHE A 74 12.82 4.61 -0.60
C PHE A 74 12.60 4.00 0.77
N CYS A 75 13.68 3.54 1.39
CA CYS A 75 13.63 2.90 2.69
C CYS A 75 14.70 3.48 3.63
N TYR A 76 14.34 3.72 4.89
CA TYR A 76 15.14 4.28 5.97
C TYR A 76 15.60 5.72 5.77
N LYS A 77 16.02 6.09 4.56
CA LYS A 77 16.50 7.43 4.21
C LYS A 77 15.82 7.89 2.92
N ILE A 78 15.61 9.21 2.79
CA ILE A 78 14.97 9.79 1.60
C ILE A 78 15.78 9.64 0.31
N ASN A 79 17.06 9.33 0.42
CA ASN A 79 17.98 9.11 -0.70
C ASN A 79 18.41 7.64 -0.86
N LEU A 80 17.86 6.71 -0.08
CA LEU A 80 18.15 5.28 -0.22
C LEU A 80 17.04 4.60 -1.01
N LEU A 81 17.22 4.56 -2.32
CA LEU A 81 16.30 3.92 -3.24
C LEU A 81 16.40 2.41 -3.16
N GLN A 82 15.26 1.75 -2.94
CA GLN A 82 15.14 0.30 -2.84
C GLN A 82 14.60 -0.35 -4.10
N ASP A 83 13.57 0.24 -4.71
CA ASP A 83 12.91 -0.30 -5.90
C ASP A 83 12.35 0.84 -6.75
N TYR A 84 12.51 0.72 -8.06
CA TYR A 84 11.97 1.67 -9.05
C TYR A 84 10.54 1.35 -9.49
N ASN A 85 10.01 0.20 -9.14
CA ASN A 85 8.75 -0.33 -9.68
C ASN A 85 7.76 -0.74 -8.59
N TRP A 86 7.80 -0.07 -7.45
CA TRP A 86 6.80 -0.29 -6.41
C TRP A 86 5.39 0.02 -6.93
N LEU A 87 4.53 -0.98 -6.94
CA LEU A 87 3.13 -0.77 -7.30
C LEU A 87 2.37 -0.26 -6.09
N GLY A 88 2.26 1.07 -6.00
CA GLY A 88 1.71 1.79 -4.87
C GLY A 88 0.26 2.23 -5.08
N SER A 89 0.04 3.54 -5.02
CA SER A 89 -1.26 4.18 -5.16
C SER A 89 -2.03 3.66 -6.38
N SER A 90 -3.34 3.61 -6.26
CA SER A 90 -4.21 3.12 -7.32
C SER A 90 -5.31 4.14 -7.63
N ILE A 91 -5.68 4.29 -8.90
CA ILE A 91 -6.65 5.28 -9.39
C ILE A 91 -7.72 4.61 -10.24
N CYS A 92 -8.97 5.04 -10.11
CA CYS A 92 -10.04 4.68 -11.03
C CYS A 92 -11.12 5.78 -11.08
N TYR A 93 -11.97 5.75 -12.10
CA TYR A 93 -13.20 6.55 -12.06
C TYR A 93 -14.15 6.03 -10.97
N LYS A 94 -14.87 6.94 -10.29
CA LYS A 94 -15.83 6.62 -9.24
C LYS A 94 -16.82 5.53 -9.65
N LYS A 95 -17.33 5.58 -10.87
CA LYS A 95 -18.27 4.58 -11.43
C LYS A 95 -17.71 3.15 -11.51
N TYR A 96 -16.39 2.98 -11.48
CA TYR A 96 -15.74 1.66 -11.48
C TYR A 96 -15.24 1.24 -10.10
N LEU A 97 -15.34 2.11 -9.10
CA LEU A 97 -14.89 1.83 -7.74
C LEU A 97 -15.89 0.89 -7.05
N LYS A 98 -15.48 -0.33 -6.75
CA LYS A 98 -16.28 -1.28 -5.95
C LYS A 98 -16.12 -1.01 -4.45
N SER A 99 -14.88 -0.86 -4.01
CA SER A 99 -14.52 -0.38 -2.68
C SER A 99 -13.06 0.07 -2.68
N PRO A 100 -12.63 0.93 -1.73
CA PRO A 100 -11.22 1.34 -1.61
C PRO A 100 -10.26 0.16 -1.49
N GLN A 101 -10.56 -0.82 -0.64
CA GLN A 101 -9.75 -2.02 -0.49
C GLN A 101 -9.70 -2.87 -1.77
N TRP A 102 -10.80 -2.97 -2.51
CA TRP A 102 -10.82 -3.67 -3.79
C TRP A 102 -9.87 -3.00 -4.81
N LEU A 103 -9.89 -1.66 -4.87
CA LEU A 103 -8.99 -0.92 -5.77
C LEU A 103 -7.53 -1.12 -5.35
N ARG A 104 -7.22 -1.03 -4.06
CA ARG A 104 -5.89 -1.27 -3.52
C ARG A 104 -5.35 -2.66 -3.84
N ASN A 105 -6.20 -3.68 -3.79
CA ASN A 105 -5.81 -5.06 -4.08
C ASN A 105 -5.47 -5.30 -5.56
N LYS A 106 -5.79 -4.37 -6.47
CA LYS A 106 -5.45 -4.51 -7.89
C LYS A 106 -3.94 -4.59 -8.15
N ARG A 107 -3.11 -4.01 -7.28
CA ARG A 107 -1.64 -4.12 -7.36
C ARG A 107 -1.14 -5.56 -7.31
N PHE A 108 -1.83 -6.45 -6.60
CA PHE A 108 -1.45 -7.86 -6.45
C PHE A 108 -1.84 -8.75 -7.64
N LEU A 109 -2.70 -8.27 -8.54
CA LEU A 109 -3.19 -9.06 -9.67
C LEU A 109 -2.12 -9.36 -10.73
N ARG A 110 -0.96 -8.70 -10.66
CA ARG A 110 0.19 -8.99 -11.54
C ARG A 110 0.98 -10.24 -11.13
N ARG A 111 0.77 -10.78 -9.95
CA ARG A 111 1.42 -12.01 -9.49
C ARG A 111 0.67 -13.21 -10.06
N GLY A 112 1.18 -13.76 -11.16
CA GLY A 112 0.66 -14.97 -11.81
C GLY A 112 0.53 -14.83 -13.33
N PHE A 113 1.01 -15.85 -14.06
CA PHE A 113 1.11 -15.86 -15.54
C PHE A 113 -0.24 -15.65 -16.23
N LEU A 114 -1.27 -16.39 -15.82
CA LEU A 114 -2.61 -16.29 -16.42
C LEU A 114 -3.30 -14.94 -16.17
N ARG A 115 -3.00 -14.27 -15.02
CA ARG A 115 -3.58 -12.98 -14.69
C ARG A 115 -3.01 -11.83 -15.51
N LYS A 116 -1.76 -11.93 -16.01
CA LYS A 116 -1.17 -10.96 -16.94
C LYS A 116 -1.94 -10.85 -18.25
N ILE A 117 -2.55 -11.96 -18.71
CA ILE A 117 -3.28 -12.03 -19.98
C ILE A 117 -4.69 -11.43 -19.84
N PHE A 118 -5.39 -11.70 -18.74
CA PHE A 118 -6.80 -11.32 -18.58
C PHE A 118 -7.04 -9.95 -17.95
N PHE A 119 -6.06 -9.38 -17.22
CA PHE A 119 -6.22 -8.09 -16.56
C PHE A 119 -5.14 -7.10 -17.00
N LYS A 120 -5.37 -6.43 -18.15
CA LYS A 120 -4.57 -5.27 -18.60
C LYS A 120 -4.81 -4.07 -17.66
N THR A 121 -4.32 -4.15 -16.42
CA THR A 121 -4.28 -2.99 -15.54
C THR A 121 -3.24 -2.02 -16.08
N GLN A 122 -3.63 -0.79 -16.35
CA GLN A 122 -2.73 0.27 -16.79
C GLN A 122 -1.73 0.58 -15.67
N ILE A 123 -0.45 0.68 -16.02
CA ILE A 123 0.62 1.09 -15.09
C ILE A 123 1.12 2.46 -15.50
N LEU A 124 1.06 3.38 -14.56
CA LEU A 124 1.54 4.75 -14.71
C LEU A 124 3.02 4.79 -14.27
N LYS A 125 3.93 4.84 -15.22
CA LYS A 125 5.37 5.01 -14.95
C LYS A 125 5.64 6.41 -14.40
N ASN A 126 6.77 6.59 -13.67
CA ASN A 126 7.09 7.83 -12.97
C ASN A 126 5.96 8.26 -12.01
N GLY A 127 5.32 7.27 -11.40
CA GLY A 127 4.09 7.40 -10.63
C GLY A 127 4.26 8.04 -9.26
N GLY A 128 5.45 8.55 -8.92
CA GLY A 128 5.72 9.21 -7.64
C GLY A 128 6.62 8.41 -6.72
N TRP A 129 6.38 8.49 -5.42
CA TRP A 129 7.30 8.03 -4.39
C TRP A 129 6.58 7.25 -3.30
N HIS A 130 7.26 6.23 -2.78
CA HIS A 130 6.88 5.50 -1.58
C HIS A 130 8.02 5.58 -0.56
N PHE A 131 7.73 6.06 0.63
CA PHE A 131 8.71 6.26 1.70
C PHE A 131 8.43 5.32 2.88
N SER A 132 9.17 4.22 2.95
CA SER A 132 9.03 3.25 4.05
C SER A 132 10.06 3.51 5.15
N TYR A 133 9.63 3.35 6.39
CA TYR A 133 10.54 3.33 7.54
C TYR A 133 11.41 4.58 7.71
N LEU A 134 10.92 5.77 7.32
CA LEU A 134 11.55 7.05 7.63
C LEU A 134 11.29 7.45 9.09
N LYS A 135 11.80 6.66 10.02
CA LYS A 135 11.55 6.79 11.47
C LYS A 135 12.79 6.37 12.25
N THR A 136 12.75 6.61 13.57
CA THR A 136 13.78 6.05 14.47
C THR A 136 13.71 4.52 14.49
N PRO A 137 14.81 3.80 14.80
CA PRO A 137 14.79 2.35 14.94
C PRO A 137 13.73 1.85 15.93
N GLU A 138 13.51 2.60 17.01
CA GLU A 138 12.52 2.31 18.04
C GLU A 138 11.08 2.39 17.48
N ASP A 139 10.78 3.40 16.70
CA ASP A 139 9.45 3.56 16.07
C ASP A 139 9.24 2.60 14.91
N MET A 140 10.31 2.21 14.23
CA MET A 140 10.27 1.12 13.23
C MET A 140 9.91 -0.20 13.91
N ALA A 141 10.56 -0.53 15.04
CA ALA A 141 10.28 -1.74 15.79
C ALA A 141 8.82 -1.77 16.28
N LYS A 142 8.28 -0.64 16.76
CA LYS A 142 6.85 -0.51 17.10
C LYS A 142 5.95 -0.74 15.89
N LYS A 143 6.29 -0.15 14.75
CA LYS A 143 5.53 -0.30 13.51
C LYS A 143 5.49 -1.77 13.08
N VAL A 144 6.62 -2.47 13.10
CA VAL A 144 6.72 -3.90 12.72
C VAL A 144 5.86 -4.77 13.64
N LYS A 145 5.89 -4.53 14.95
CA LYS A 145 5.05 -5.27 15.91
C LYS A 145 3.55 -5.02 15.72
N ALA A 146 3.19 -3.85 15.19
CA ALA A 146 1.80 -3.48 14.93
C ALA A 146 1.28 -3.98 13.57
N TYR A 147 2.14 -4.54 12.70
CA TYR A 147 1.72 -5.02 11.39
C TYR A 147 0.69 -6.14 11.45
N ALA A 148 -0.10 -6.19 10.37
CA ALA A 148 -1.11 -7.22 10.16
C ALA A 148 -0.56 -8.65 10.07
N HIS A 149 0.74 -8.78 9.74
CA HIS A 149 1.45 -10.05 9.56
C HIS A 149 2.43 -10.28 10.72
N GLY A 150 2.00 -11.05 11.72
CA GLY A 150 2.82 -11.39 12.91
C GLY A 150 4.03 -12.27 12.61
N GLU A 151 4.11 -12.87 11.40
CA GLU A 151 5.21 -13.70 10.93
C GLU A 151 6.56 -12.97 10.81
N HIS A 152 6.56 -11.64 10.85
CA HIS A 152 7.75 -10.81 10.74
C HIS A 152 8.15 -10.14 12.06
N ALA A 153 7.70 -10.67 13.20
CA ALA A 153 7.99 -10.11 14.53
C ALA A 153 9.50 -9.98 14.81
N ASP A 154 10.32 -10.90 14.27
CA ASP A 154 11.78 -10.91 14.41
C ASP A 154 12.44 -9.69 13.76
N LEU A 155 11.83 -9.13 12.72
CA LEU A 155 12.27 -7.90 12.07
C LEU A 155 12.08 -6.66 12.97
N GLY A 156 11.35 -6.77 14.07
CA GLY A 156 11.18 -5.74 15.09
C GLY A 156 12.34 -5.65 16.10
N ASN A 157 13.44 -6.36 15.88
CA ASN A 157 14.65 -6.22 16.69
C ASN A 157 15.37 -4.92 16.38
N ILE A 158 15.54 -4.05 17.38
CA ILE A 158 16.12 -2.71 17.23
C ILE A 158 17.56 -2.78 16.71
N GLU A 159 18.38 -3.69 17.24
CA GLU A 159 19.79 -3.85 16.82
C GLU A 159 19.89 -4.31 15.36
N PHE A 160 19.02 -5.21 14.94
CA PHE A 160 18.92 -5.63 13.53
C PHE A 160 18.57 -4.44 12.62
N ILE A 161 17.59 -3.61 13.04
CA ILE A 161 17.19 -2.41 12.30
C ILE A 161 18.36 -1.42 12.21
N LYS A 162 19.05 -1.12 13.31
CA LYS A 162 20.21 -0.22 13.34
C LYS A 162 21.30 -0.68 12.38
N LYS A 163 21.66 -1.96 12.45
CA LYS A 163 22.66 -2.57 11.57
C LYS A 163 22.29 -2.44 10.09
N ASN A 164 21.03 -2.65 9.73
CA ASN A 164 20.57 -2.50 8.34
C ASN A 164 20.65 -1.06 7.86
N ILE A 165 20.30 -0.08 8.72
CA ILE A 165 20.39 1.35 8.40
C ILE A 165 21.86 1.76 8.18
N GLU A 166 22.78 1.33 9.05
CA GLU A 166 24.22 1.62 8.95
C GLU A 166 24.83 1.03 7.69
N MET A 167 24.46 -0.21 7.37
CA MET A 167 25.00 -0.92 6.20
C MET A 167 24.28 -0.55 4.89
N ASN A 168 23.29 0.39 4.92
CA ASN A 168 22.39 0.68 3.81
C ASN A 168 21.77 -0.58 3.19
N ARG A 169 21.56 -1.61 3.99
CA ARG A 169 20.93 -2.85 3.56
C ARG A 169 19.43 -2.68 3.58
N LEU A 170 18.79 -3.30 2.60
CA LEU A 170 17.35 -3.40 2.52
C LEU A 170 16.80 -4.17 3.72
N PHE A 171 15.50 -3.98 4.00
CA PHE A 171 14.75 -4.76 4.96
C PHE A 171 14.56 -6.18 4.38
N VAL A 172 15.59 -6.98 4.48
CA VAL A 172 15.62 -8.36 4.00
C VAL A 172 15.42 -9.26 5.19
N SER A 173 14.53 -10.24 5.08
CA SER A 173 14.37 -11.28 6.09
C SER A 173 15.72 -11.97 6.33
N PRO A 174 16.05 -12.37 7.57
CA PRO A 174 17.23 -13.17 7.85
C PRO A 174 17.32 -14.47 7.04
N GLU A 175 16.19 -14.93 6.50
CA GLU A 175 16.05 -16.16 5.70
C GLU A 175 16.39 -15.96 4.21
N ASP A 176 16.53 -14.74 3.75
CA ASP A 176 16.84 -14.41 2.35
C ASP A 176 18.36 -14.28 2.09
N LYS A 177 19.21 -15.07 2.79
CA LYS A 177 20.64 -15.16 2.57
C LYS A 177 21.01 -16.37 1.74
#